data_0e97ae15ac93829dc95e017c278be3b7
#
_entry.id   0e97ae15ac93829dc95e017c278be3b7
#
_cell.length_a   1.000
_cell.length_b   1.000
_cell.length_c   1.000
_cell.angle_alpha   90.00
_cell.angle_beta   90.00
_cell.angle_gamma   90.00
#
_symmetry.space_group_name_H-M   'P 1'
#
loop_
_entity.id
_entity.type
_entity.pdbx_description
1 polymer ?
#
loop_
_entity_poly.entity_id
_entity_poly.type
_entity_poly.pdbx_seq_one_letter_code
_entity_poly.pdbx_strand_id
1 'polypeptide(L)'
;QMAPALYDRTQIILRCTSDSTYFLRTTGSILVFDGFTRIYSESNDDSDTSTGQNNDGNVLLPELKKGQSVSSDEITIEQKFTQPPPRFTEASLVKELEELGIGRPSTYAPTLSTIQDRGYIEKDNKRLFPSELGRVTNKQLESYFDTILDLSFTASMESKLDDIQDGKHEWQDIVGQYYNPLSDMLDHAKDNMERVSVGERQLGTDPQSGRNVLVKIG
;
A
#
# COMPACT_ATOMS: atom_id res chain seq x y z
N GLN A 1 13.15 21.79 16.74
CA GLN A 1 11.85 21.56 16.07
C GLN A 1 11.58 22.70 15.12
N MET A 2 11.19 22.37 13.88
CA MET A 2 10.79 23.38 12.92
C MET A 2 9.35 23.82 13.16
N ALA A 3 9.01 25.07 12.82
CA ALA A 3 7.64 25.55 12.93
C ALA A 3 6.73 24.83 11.92
N PRO A 4 5.50 24.45 12.30
CA PRO A 4 4.55 23.84 11.37
C PRO A 4 4.12 24.83 10.29
N ALA A 5 3.79 24.32 9.11
CA ALA A 5 3.15 25.10 8.08
C ALA A 5 1.67 25.36 8.47
N LEU A 6 1.16 26.55 8.15
CA LEU A 6 -0.22 26.93 8.43
C LEU A 6 -0.98 27.12 7.12
N TYR A 7 -2.16 26.49 7.05
CA TYR A 7 -3.04 26.58 5.89
C TYR A 7 -4.42 27.09 6.32
N ASP A 8 -4.95 28.05 5.58
CA ASP A 8 -6.36 28.42 5.67
C ASP A 8 -7.18 27.54 4.74
N ARG A 9 -8.11 26.77 5.31
CA ARG A 9 -9.00 25.90 4.56
C ARG A 9 -10.33 26.60 4.34
N THR A 10 -10.64 26.90 3.09
CA THR A 10 -11.86 27.56 2.67
C THR A 10 -12.76 26.58 1.93
N GLN A 11 -14.05 26.56 2.32
CA GLN A 11 -15.09 25.82 1.63
C GLN A 11 -16.07 26.81 1.01
N ILE A 12 -16.29 26.71 -0.29
CA ILE A 12 -17.25 27.51 -1.03
C ILE A 12 -18.45 26.62 -1.39
N ILE A 13 -19.63 27.07 -1.05
CA ILE A 13 -20.90 26.44 -1.41
C ILE A 13 -21.66 27.44 -2.30
N LEU A 14 -21.85 27.09 -3.57
CA LEU A 14 -22.65 27.86 -4.52
C LEU A 14 -24.01 27.23 -4.63
N ARG A 15 -25.06 28.05 -4.52
CA ARG A 15 -26.47 27.64 -4.75
C ARG A 15 -26.92 28.10 -6.11
N CYS A 16 -27.63 27.25 -6.83
CA CYS A 16 -28.28 27.64 -8.09
C CYS A 16 -29.43 28.61 -7.80
N THR A 17 -29.51 29.71 -8.54
CA THR A 17 -30.58 30.71 -8.37
C THR A 17 -31.90 30.25 -8.99
N SER A 18 -31.85 29.41 -10.04
CA SER A 18 -33.05 28.87 -10.70
C SER A 18 -33.68 27.70 -9.92
N ASP A 19 -32.90 26.90 -9.23
CA ASP A 19 -33.36 25.79 -8.41
C ASP A 19 -32.43 25.62 -7.17
N SER A 20 -32.94 26.01 -6.03
CA SER A 20 -32.22 25.99 -4.75
C SER A 20 -31.91 24.57 -4.24
N THR A 21 -32.44 23.54 -4.88
CA THR A 21 -32.16 22.14 -4.55
C THR A 21 -30.74 21.76 -4.96
N TYR A 22 -30.20 22.38 -6.01
CA TYR A 22 -28.84 22.10 -6.50
C TYR A 22 -27.80 23.04 -5.90
N PHE A 23 -26.71 22.48 -5.48
CA PHE A 23 -25.57 23.24 -4.99
C PHE A 23 -24.26 22.62 -5.47
N LEU A 24 -23.26 23.45 -5.70
CA LEU A 24 -21.90 23.06 -6.03
C LEU A 24 -21.02 23.34 -4.82
N ARG A 25 -20.15 22.43 -4.48
CA ARG A 25 -19.21 22.55 -3.36
C ARG A 25 -17.79 22.39 -3.84
N THR A 26 -16.94 23.32 -3.48
CA THR A 26 -15.49 23.19 -3.66
C THR A 26 -14.78 23.51 -2.36
N THR A 27 -13.61 22.91 -2.17
CA THR A 27 -12.76 23.15 -1.00
C THR A 27 -11.36 23.44 -1.51
N GLY A 28 -10.74 24.48 -0.99
CA GLY A 28 -9.35 24.80 -1.26
C GLY A 28 -8.65 25.22 0.01
N SER A 29 -7.33 25.21 0.00
CA SER A 29 -6.53 25.74 1.10
C SER A 29 -5.45 26.67 0.56
N ILE A 30 -5.19 27.74 1.32
CA ILE A 30 -4.17 28.74 1.01
C ILE A 30 -3.08 28.59 2.06
N LEU A 31 -1.81 28.46 1.60
CA LEU A 31 -0.67 28.44 2.50
C LEU A 31 -0.49 29.87 3.08
N VAL A 32 -0.68 30.00 4.39
CA VAL A 32 -0.54 31.26 5.11
C VAL A 32 0.87 31.46 5.66
N PHE A 33 1.47 30.35 6.10
CA PHE A 33 2.81 30.35 6.65
C PHE A 33 3.55 29.08 6.23
N ASP A 34 4.70 29.24 5.60
CA ASP A 34 5.44 28.14 4.97
C ASP A 34 5.97 27.12 5.98
N GLY A 35 6.34 27.57 7.20
CA GLY A 35 6.92 26.71 8.21
C GLY A 35 8.08 25.87 7.68
N PHE A 36 8.05 24.56 7.96
CA PHE A 36 9.07 23.61 7.48
C PHE A 36 9.02 23.36 5.96
N THR A 37 7.88 23.60 5.29
CA THR A 37 7.73 23.34 3.85
C THR A 37 8.60 24.27 2.99
N ARG A 38 9.12 25.34 3.56
CA ARG A 38 10.09 26.21 2.89
C ARG A 38 11.41 25.52 2.56
N ILE A 39 11.77 24.48 3.33
CA ILE A 39 13.02 23.73 3.17
C ILE A 39 12.75 22.33 2.66
N TYR A 40 11.65 21.71 3.11
CA TYR A 40 11.24 20.36 2.73
C TYR A 40 9.90 20.43 2.00
N SER A 41 9.88 20.15 0.70
CA SER A 41 8.67 19.83 -0.03
C SER A 41 8.53 18.31 -0.08
N GLU A 42 7.50 17.75 0.54
CA GLU A 42 7.15 16.36 0.32
C GLU A 42 6.66 16.20 -1.13
N SER A 43 7.39 15.44 -1.92
CA SER A 43 6.88 14.97 -3.21
C SER A 43 5.94 13.80 -2.93
N ASN A 44 4.65 13.98 -3.13
CA ASN A 44 3.72 12.86 -3.12
C ASN A 44 3.99 11.98 -4.35
N ASP A 45 4.64 10.83 -4.15
CA ASP A 45 4.90 9.85 -5.20
C ASP A 45 3.59 9.21 -5.77
N ASP A 46 2.44 9.44 -5.12
CA ASP A 46 1.14 8.89 -5.51
C ASP A 46 0.34 9.76 -6.50
N SER A 47 0.88 10.91 -6.94
CA SER A 47 0.18 11.81 -7.86
C SER A 47 0.36 11.46 -9.33
N ASP A 48 -0.25 10.37 -9.78
CA ASP A 48 -0.61 10.17 -11.20
C ASP A 48 -1.88 10.95 -11.54
N THR A 49 -1.85 12.26 -11.42
CA THR A 49 -2.94 13.09 -11.94
C THR A 49 -2.39 14.05 -12.98
N SER A 50 -2.54 13.63 -14.23
CA SER A 50 -2.40 14.43 -15.45
C SER A 50 -3.48 15.51 -15.56
N THR A 51 -3.71 16.28 -14.53
CA THR A 51 -4.55 17.47 -14.57
C THR A 51 -4.03 18.46 -13.56
N GLY A 52 -3.55 19.60 -14.04
CA GLY A 52 -3.03 20.80 -13.40
C GLY A 52 -3.41 21.19 -11.96
N GLN A 53 -3.52 20.24 -11.07
CA GLN A 53 -3.68 20.41 -9.63
C GLN A 53 -2.29 20.37 -9.00
N ASN A 54 -1.94 21.42 -8.29
CA ASN A 54 -0.79 21.42 -7.41
C ASN A 54 -0.87 20.24 -6.45
N ASN A 55 0.24 19.58 -6.14
CA ASN A 55 0.44 18.32 -5.42
C ASN A 55 -0.29 18.11 -4.08
N ASP A 56 -1.13 19.02 -3.63
CA ASP A 56 -1.86 18.94 -2.34
C ASP A 56 -3.38 18.88 -2.46
N GLY A 57 -3.93 18.64 -3.66
CA GLY A 57 -5.39 18.77 -3.84
C GLY A 57 -5.89 20.20 -3.57
N ASN A 58 -4.96 21.15 -3.59
CA ASN A 58 -5.16 22.53 -3.19
C ASN A 58 -5.59 23.33 -4.42
N VAL A 59 -6.90 23.41 -4.62
CA VAL A 59 -7.46 24.33 -5.61
C VAL A 59 -7.27 25.74 -5.09
N LEU A 60 -6.57 26.60 -5.85
CA LEU A 60 -6.50 28.02 -5.52
C LEU A 60 -7.89 28.63 -5.72
N LEU A 61 -8.56 28.96 -4.62
CA LEU A 61 -9.88 29.53 -4.66
C LEU A 61 -9.77 31.07 -4.75
N PRO A 62 -10.60 31.73 -5.58
CA PRO A 62 -10.68 33.18 -5.59
C PRO A 62 -11.30 33.69 -4.28
N GLU A 63 -10.96 34.91 -3.91
CA GLU A 63 -11.62 35.60 -2.80
C GLU A 63 -13.09 35.89 -3.15
N LEU A 64 -14.00 35.19 -2.48
CA LEU A 64 -15.45 35.37 -2.63
C LEU A 64 -16.07 35.85 -1.31
N LYS A 65 -17.04 36.73 -1.42
CA LYS A 65 -17.83 37.22 -0.26
C LYS A 65 -19.15 36.43 -0.16
N LYS A 66 -19.61 36.22 1.06
CA LYS A 66 -20.90 35.58 1.31
C LYS A 66 -22.03 36.37 0.63
N GLY A 67 -22.83 35.71 -0.19
CA GLY A 67 -23.95 36.33 -0.94
C GLY A 67 -23.52 36.95 -2.28
N GLN A 68 -22.29 36.83 -2.68
CA GLN A 68 -21.82 37.27 -4.01
C GLN A 68 -22.42 36.37 -5.10
N SER A 69 -22.96 37.01 -6.15
CA SER A 69 -23.41 36.28 -7.35
C SER A 69 -22.22 35.96 -8.26
N VAL A 70 -22.18 34.76 -8.75
CA VAL A 70 -21.19 34.29 -9.75
C VAL A 70 -21.93 33.69 -10.94
N SER A 71 -21.38 33.86 -12.15
CA SER A 71 -21.86 33.19 -13.36
C SER A 71 -20.94 32.03 -13.70
N SER A 72 -21.53 30.96 -14.24
CA SER A 72 -20.74 29.87 -14.83
C SER A 72 -20.53 30.17 -16.31
N ASP A 73 -19.29 30.06 -16.77
CA ASP A 73 -18.97 30.17 -18.20
C ASP A 73 -19.31 28.88 -18.93
N GLU A 74 -18.96 27.75 -18.33
CA GLU A 74 -19.16 26.42 -18.90
C GLU A 74 -19.49 25.41 -17.79
N ILE A 75 -20.38 24.48 -18.09
CA ILE A 75 -20.66 23.31 -17.23
C ILE A 75 -20.32 22.06 -18.03
N THR A 76 -19.22 21.40 -17.67
CA THR A 76 -18.83 20.13 -18.25
C THR A 76 -19.33 18.98 -17.38
N ILE A 77 -19.89 17.96 -18.04
CA ILE A 77 -20.38 16.74 -17.36
C ILE A 77 -19.46 15.60 -17.73
N GLU A 78 -18.79 15.05 -16.74
CA GLU A 78 -17.92 13.88 -16.91
C GLU A 78 -18.41 12.71 -16.08
N GLN A 79 -18.53 11.55 -16.69
CA GLN A 79 -18.76 10.31 -15.94
C GLN A 79 -17.44 9.85 -15.35
N LYS A 80 -17.38 9.75 -14.02
CA LYS A 80 -16.20 9.24 -13.30
C LYS A 80 -16.57 7.96 -12.54
N PHE A 81 -15.63 7.04 -12.50
CA PHE A 81 -15.74 5.79 -11.77
C PHE A 81 -14.76 5.82 -10.59
N THR A 82 -15.15 5.18 -9.49
CA THR A 82 -14.24 4.96 -8.37
C THR A 82 -13.05 4.12 -8.85
N GLN A 83 -11.86 4.56 -8.50
CA GLN A 83 -10.63 3.81 -8.81
C GLN A 83 -10.27 2.89 -7.62
N PRO A 84 -9.68 1.72 -7.89
CA PRO A 84 -9.13 0.90 -6.82
C PRO A 84 -7.96 1.64 -6.14
N PRO A 85 -7.59 1.23 -4.90
CA PRO A 85 -6.41 1.77 -4.25
C PRO A 85 -5.18 1.67 -5.16
N PRO A 86 -4.28 2.66 -5.16
CA PRO A 86 -3.07 2.62 -5.96
C PRO A 86 -2.16 1.48 -5.50
N ARG A 87 -1.30 0.99 -6.40
CA ARG A 87 -0.24 0.04 -6.05
C ARG A 87 0.76 0.71 -5.11
N PHE A 88 1.32 -0.07 -4.19
CA PHE A 88 2.37 0.41 -3.32
C PHE A 88 3.60 0.89 -4.10
N THR A 89 4.16 1.98 -3.64
CA THR A 89 5.55 2.37 -3.88
C THR A 89 6.41 1.87 -2.73
N GLU A 90 7.74 1.92 -2.84
CA GLU A 90 8.61 1.56 -1.70
C GLU A 90 8.30 2.40 -0.46
N ALA A 91 8.07 3.70 -0.65
CA ALA A 91 7.75 4.61 0.45
C ALA A 91 6.39 4.31 1.10
N SER A 92 5.35 4.09 0.29
CA SER A 92 4.02 3.78 0.82
C SER A 92 3.95 2.41 1.46
N LEU A 93 4.75 1.43 0.98
CA LEU A 93 4.87 0.12 1.62
C LEU A 93 5.57 0.20 2.98
N VAL A 94 6.67 0.97 3.08
CA VAL A 94 7.34 1.20 4.36
C VAL A 94 6.40 1.88 5.35
N LYS A 95 5.64 2.86 4.92
CA LYS A 95 4.65 3.53 5.78
C LYS A 95 3.59 2.55 6.28
N GLU A 96 3.07 1.69 5.43
CA GLU A 96 2.09 0.66 5.81
C GLU A 96 2.69 -0.34 6.81
N LEU A 97 3.92 -0.80 6.60
CA LEU A 97 4.63 -1.68 7.53
C LEU A 97 4.81 -1.02 8.90
N GLU A 98 5.15 0.28 8.91
CA GLU A 98 5.29 1.07 10.14
C GLU A 98 3.95 1.21 10.88
N GLU A 99 2.87 1.54 10.17
CA GLU A 99 1.51 1.66 10.73
C GLU A 99 1.00 0.34 11.31
N LEU A 100 1.35 -0.79 10.70
CA LEU A 100 1.03 -2.13 11.17
C LEU A 100 1.97 -2.65 12.27
N GLY A 101 3.05 -1.94 12.58
CA GLY A 101 4.06 -2.37 13.56
C GLY A 101 4.92 -3.55 13.10
N ILE A 102 5.03 -3.76 11.79
CA ILE A 102 5.79 -4.84 11.16
C ILE A 102 7.19 -4.36 10.81
N GLY A 103 8.21 -4.94 11.43
CA GLY A 103 9.61 -4.55 11.23
C GLY A 103 9.99 -3.30 12.01
N ARG A 104 11.21 -2.82 11.73
CA ARG A 104 11.81 -1.64 12.37
C ARG A 104 12.56 -0.84 11.31
N PRO A 105 12.93 0.43 11.56
CA PRO A 105 13.65 1.26 10.57
C PRO A 105 14.88 0.59 9.96
N SER A 106 15.60 -0.22 10.76
CA SER A 106 16.78 -0.97 10.30
C SER A 106 16.46 -2.14 9.36
N THR A 107 15.24 -2.65 9.36
CA THR A 107 14.85 -3.84 8.58
C THR A 107 14.03 -3.53 7.32
N TYR A 108 13.43 -2.34 7.19
CA TYR A 108 12.59 -2.02 6.03
C TYR A 108 13.35 -2.10 4.71
N ALA A 109 14.50 -1.44 4.60
CA ALA A 109 15.26 -1.43 3.36
C ALA A 109 15.80 -2.83 2.99
N PRO A 110 16.42 -3.61 3.90
CA PRO A 110 16.82 -4.99 3.62
C PRO A 110 15.66 -5.90 3.19
N THR A 111 14.48 -5.74 3.79
CA THR A 111 13.29 -6.53 3.42
C THR A 111 12.85 -6.21 1.99
N LEU A 112 12.76 -4.93 1.63
CA LEU A 112 12.41 -4.50 0.27
C LEU A 112 13.41 -5.00 -0.77
N SER A 113 14.71 -4.89 -0.49
CA SER A 113 15.74 -5.45 -1.38
C SER A 113 15.59 -6.96 -1.53
N THR A 114 15.37 -7.68 -0.43
CA THR A 114 15.27 -9.15 -0.46
C THR A 114 14.09 -9.62 -1.32
N ILE A 115 12.91 -9.00 -1.22
CA ILE A 115 11.76 -9.43 -2.02
C ILE A 115 11.90 -9.09 -3.50
N GLN A 116 12.65 -8.03 -3.83
CA GLN A 116 13.00 -7.68 -5.21
C GLN A 116 14.08 -8.61 -5.77
N ASP A 117 15.18 -8.83 -5.04
CA ASP A 117 16.30 -9.67 -5.45
C ASP A 117 15.90 -11.14 -5.67
N ARG A 118 14.93 -11.62 -4.88
CA ARG A 118 14.34 -12.95 -5.04
C ARG A 118 13.28 -13.03 -6.14
N GLY A 119 12.98 -11.92 -6.81
CA GLY A 119 12.00 -11.87 -7.90
C GLY A 119 10.56 -12.10 -7.46
N TYR A 120 10.24 -11.91 -6.19
CA TYR A 120 8.85 -12.02 -5.71
C TYR A 120 7.99 -10.84 -6.12
N ILE A 121 8.62 -9.68 -6.31
CA ILE A 121 8.00 -8.47 -6.81
C ILE A 121 8.84 -7.87 -7.95
N GLU A 122 8.15 -7.18 -8.84
CA GLU A 122 8.70 -6.38 -9.92
C GLU A 122 8.38 -4.90 -9.67
N LYS A 123 9.28 -4.02 -10.10
CA LYS A 123 9.10 -2.58 -9.97
C LYS A 123 8.92 -1.96 -11.35
N ASP A 124 7.76 -1.37 -11.58
CA ASP A 124 7.47 -0.59 -12.78
C ASP A 124 6.97 0.80 -12.40
N ASN A 125 7.54 1.85 -12.98
CA ASN A 125 7.20 3.26 -12.71
C ASN A 125 7.09 3.59 -11.21
N LYS A 126 8.08 3.14 -10.42
CA LYS A 126 8.14 3.23 -8.95
C LYS A 126 7.08 2.42 -8.21
N ARG A 127 6.17 1.73 -8.88
CA ARG A 127 5.12 0.90 -8.29
C ARG A 127 5.54 -0.54 -8.21
N LEU A 128 5.11 -1.22 -7.15
CA LEU A 128 5.44 -2.60 -6.86
C LEU A 128 4.32 -3.54 -7.34
N PHE A 129 4.71 -4.55 -8.09
CA PHE A 129 3.80 -5.58 -8.62
C PHE A 129 4.26 -6.95 -8.17
N PRO A 130 3.37 -7.79 -7.60
CA PRO A 130 3.73 -9.16 -7.31
C PRO A 130 3.95 -9.95 -8.60
N SER A 131 5.10 -10.60 -8.71
CA SER A 131 5.40 -11.52 -9.81
C SER A 131 4.57 -12.81 -9.72
N GLU A 132 4.59 -13.64 -10.75
CA GLU A 132 3.97 -14.96 -10.70
C GLU A 132 4.61 -15.85 -9.63
N LEU A 133 5.95 -15.82 -9.54
CA LEU A 133 6.69 -16.51 -8.49
C LEU A 133 6.23 -16.05 -7.09
N GLY A 134 6.12 -14.74 -6.87
CA GLY A 134 5.67 -14.17 -5.60
C GLY A 134 4.26 -14.63 -5.23
N ARG A 135 3.33 -14.64 -6.20
CA ARG A 135 1.95 -15.10 -5.98
C ARG A 135 1.88 -16.58 -5.61
N VAL A 136 2.61 -17.42 -6.34
CA VAL A 136 2.65 -18.87 -6.08
C VAL A 136 3.27 -19.14 -4.72
N THR A 137 4.40 -18.50 -4.42
CA THR A 137 5.06 -18.63 -3.12
C THR A 137 4.14 -18.20 -1.97
N ASN A 138 3.50 -17.04 -2.09
CA ASN A 138 2.57 -16.55 -1.07
C ASN A 138 1.41 -17.53 -0.85
N LYS A 139 0.80 -18.01 -1.93
CA LYS A 139 -0.29 -18.99 -1.85
C LYS A 139 0.12 -20.29 -1.14
N GLN A 140 1.33 -20.79 -1.43
CA GLN A 140 1.85 -21.98 -0.75
C GLN A 140 2.06 -21.72 0.74
N LEU A 141 2.65 -20.57 1.06
CA LEU A 141 2.87 -20.19 2.46
C LEU A 141 1.55 -19.99 3.21
N GLU A 142 0.54 -19.36 2.63
CA GLU A 142 -0.79 -19.20 3.23
C GLU A 142 -1.45 -20.55 3.52
N SER A 143 -1.22 -21.56 2.67
CA SER A 143 -1.84 -22.89 2.85
C SER A 143 -1.24 -23.70 3.99
N TYR A 144 0.02 -23.48 4.36
CA TYR A 144 0.74 -24.30 5.34
C TYR A 144 1.24 -23.52 6.55
N PHE A 145 1.29 -22.18 6.48
CA PHE A 145 1.86 -21.29 7.50
C PHE A 145 0.98 -20.07 7.75
N ASP A 146 -0.34 -20.23 7.71
CA ASP A 146 -1.33 -19.16 7.83
C ASP A 146 -1.09 -18.29 9.08
N THR A 147 -0.86 -18.91 10.22
CA THR A 147 -0.62 -18.22 11.49
C THR A 147 0.61 -17.32 11.44
N ILE A 148 1.69 -17.74 10.76
CA ILE A 148 2.93 -16.96 10.67
C ILE A 148 2.79 -15.80 9.69
N LEU A 149 1.94 -15.95 8.67
CA LEU A 149 1.67 -14.92 7.68
C LEU A 149 0.64 -13.89 8.15
N ASP A 150 -0.01 -14.12 9.28
CA ASP A 150 -0.88 -13.12 9.88
C ASP A 150 -0.09 -11.87 10.25
N LEU A 151 -0.58 -10.70 9.82
CA LEU A 151 0.08 -9.42 10.07
C LEU A 151 0.23 -9.14 11.57
N SER A 152 -0.75 -9.55 12.36
CA SER A 152 -0.74 -9.39 13.82
C SER A 152 0.32 -10.26 14.50
N PHE A 153 0.65 -11.41 13.91
CA PHE A 153 1.70 -12.31 14.41
C PHE A 153 3.07 -11.62 14.38
N THR A 154 3.45 -11.05 13.24
CA THR A 154 4.73 -10.34 13.09
C THR A 154 4.79 -9.11 14.00
N ALA A 155 3.74 -8.31 14.05
CA ALA A 155 3.67 -7.15 14.94
C ALA A 155 3.78 -7.54 16.41
N SER A 156 3.12 -8.62 16.82
CA SER A 156 3.22 -9.18 18.18
C SER A 156 4.63 -9.67 18.50
N MET A 157 5.31 -10.33 17.55
CA MET A 157 6.68 -10.77 17.71
C MET A 157 7.63 -9.58 17.94
N GLU A 158 7.50 -8.53 17.11
CA GLU A 158 8.30 -7.31 17.27
C GLU A 158 8.10 -6.67 18.64
N SER A 159 6.85 -6.57 19.12
CA SER A 159 6.56 -6.06 20.46
C SER A 159 7.17 -6.92 21.57
N LYS A 160 7.12 -8.25 21.43
CA LYS A 160 7.72 -9.15 22.43
C LYS A 160 9.25 -9.06 22.44
N LEU A 161 9.89 -8.80 21.29
CA LEU A 161 11.33 -8.54 21.24
C LEU A 161 11.69 -7.23 21.95
N ASP A 162 10.87 -6.18 21.82
CA ASP A 162 11.04 -4.95 22.60
C ASP A 162 10.88 -5.22 24.11
N ASP A 163 9.91 -6.03 24.52
CA ASP A 163 9.71 -6.41 25.92
C ASP A 163 10.88 -7.22 26.50
N ILE A 164 11.54 -8.07 25.69
CA ILE A 164 12.79 -8.74 26.09
C ILE A 164 13.91 -7.70 26.29
N GLN A 165 14.04 -6.74 25.38
CA GLN A 165 15.02 -5.66 25.50
C GLN A 165 14.81 -4.84 26.78
N ASP A 166 13.56 -4.61 27.17
CA ASP A 166 13.18 -3.92 28.39
C ASP A 166 13.32 -4.78 29.68
N GLY A 167 13.70 -6.06 29.52
CA GLY A 167 13.84 -7.00 30.63
C GLY A 167 12.52 -7.48 31.24
N LYS A 168 11.40 -7.37 30.55
CA LYS A 168 10.08 -7.81 31.04
C LYS A 168 9.84 -9.30 30.84
N HIS A 169 10.51 -9.92 29.86
CA HIS A 169 10.40 -11.33 29.52
C HIS A 169 11.76 -11.98 29.28
N GLU A 170 11.87 -13.27 29.60
CA GLU A 170 13.02 -14.08 29.22
C GLU A 170 12.88 -14.51 27.73
N TRP A 171 13.98 -14.40 26.98
CA TRP A 171 13.96 -14.70 25.55
C TRP A 171 13.64 -16.17 25.24
N GLN A 172 14.01 -17.10 26.13
CA GLN A 172 13.77 -18.53 25.96
C GLN A 172 12.28 -18.86 25.91
N ASP A 173 11.48 -18.20 26.76
CA ASP A 173 10.03 -18.40 26.81
C ASP A 173 9.37 -17.91 25.54
N ILE A 174 9.80 -16.75 25.04
CA ILE A 174 9.27 -16.19 23.81
C ILE A 174 9.65 -17.06 22.62
N VAL A 175 10.91 -17.45 22.48
CA VAL A 175 11.37 -18.34 21.39
C VAL A 175 10.62 -19.67 21.43
N GLY A 176 10.42 -20.27 22.60
CA GLY A 176 9.66 -21.52 22.75
C GLY A 176 8.22 -21.41 22.28
N GLN A 177 7.55 -20.29 22.56
CA GLN A 177 6.17 -20.03 22.10
C GLN A 177 6.04 -20.01 20.56
N TYR A 178 7.06 -19.55 19.84
CA TYR A 178 7.06 -19.50 18.40
C TYR A 178 7.62 -20.77 17.75
N TYR A 179 8.64 -21.37 18.33
CA TYR A 179 9.32 -22.54 17.76
C TYR A 179 8.43 -23.79 17.71
N ASN A 180 7.70 -24.07 18.79
CA ASN A 180 6.88 -25.29 18.85
C ASN A 180 5.80 -25.33 17.76
N PRO A 181 4.93 -24.29 17.61
CA PRO A 181 3.96 -24.27 16.52
C PRO A 181 4.61 -24.29 15.12
N LEU A 182 5.74 -23.58 14.93
CA LEU A 182 6.47 -23.59 13.67
C LEU A 182 6.98 -24.99 13.33
N SER A 183 7.52 -25.75 14.32
CA SER A 183 8.00 -27.10 14.09
C SER A 183 6.88 -28.03 13.61
N ASP A 184 5.70 -27.96 14.23
CA ASP A 184 4.53 -28.75 13.85
C ASP A 184 4.06 -28.40 12.42
N MET A 185 4.00 -27.11 12.06
CA MET A 185 3.67 -26.66 10.72
C MET A 185 4.69 -27.12 9.67
N LEU A 186 5.98 -27.09 10.02
CA LEU A 186 7.03 -27.55 9.13
C LEU A 186 6.94 -29.05 8.84
N ASP A 187 6.66 -29.87 9.84
CA ASP A 187 6.50 -31.30 9.66
C ASP A 187 5.25 -31.59 8.84
N HIS A 188 4.14 -30.93 9.11
CA HIS A 188 2.94 -31.03 8.27
C HIS A 188 3.19 -30.60 6.81
N ALA A 189 3.92 -29.50 6.59
CA ALA A 189 4.24 -29.03 5.27
C ALA A 189 5.18 -29.98 4.50
N LYS A 190 6.18 -30.60 5.15
CA LYS A 190 7.07 -31.57 4.53
C LYS A 190 6.32 -32.78 3.96
N ASP A 191 5.29 -33.23 4.66
CA ASP A 191 4.54 -34.42 4.28
C ASP A 191 3.47 -34.14 3.22
N ASN A 192 2.93 -32.91 3.17
CA ASN A 192 1.75 -32.60 2.38
C ASN A 192 1.98 -31.54 1.29
N MET A 193 3.11 -30.80 1.30
CA MET A 193 3.34 -29.75 0.34
C MET A 193 3.65 -30.28 -1.05
N GLU A 194 2.78 -30.01 -2.01
CA GLU A 194 3.00 -30.33 -3.41
C GLU A 194 4.03 -29.37 -4.05
N ARG A 195 4.86 -29.93 -4.92
CA ARG A 195 5.76 -29.09 -5.74
C ARG A 195 4.96 -28.38 -6.80
N VAL A 196 4.97 -27.07 -6.75
CA VAL A 196 4.35 -26.22 -7.77
C VAL A 196 5.44 -25.68 -8.68
N SER A 197 5.32 -25.93 -9.99
CA SER A 197 6.22 -25.35 -11.00
C SER A 197 5.71 -23.98 -11.38
N VAL A 198 6.55 -22.97 -11.23
CA VAL A 198 6.26 -21.58 -11.66
C VAL A 198 6.65 -21.45 -13.14
N GLY A 199 5.77 -20.85 -13.93
CA GLY A 199 6.03 -20.65 -15.36
C GLY A 199 5.70 -21.87 -16.24
N GLU A 200 5.06 -22.90 -15.73
CA GLU A 200 4.54 -24.01 -16.53
C GLU A 200 3.06 -23.78 -16.86
N ARG A 201 2.74 -23.72 -18.15
CA ARG A 201 1.36 -23.67 -18.63
C ARG A 201 1.00 -24.98 -19.32
N GLN A 202 -0.01 -25.67 -18.82
CA GLN A 202 -0.57 -26.83 -19.48
C GLN A 202 -1.32 -26.38 -20.76
N LEU A 203 -0.90 -26.86 -21.92
CA LEU A 203 -1.51 -26.57 -23.21
C LEU A 203 -2.63 -27.59 -23.54
N GLY A 204 -2.55 -28.78 -22.99
CA GLY A 204 -3.49 -29.86 -23.24
C GLY A 204 -2.92 -31.20 -22.81
N THR A 205 -3.60 -32.26 -23.23
CA THR A 205 -3.15 -33.64 -23.02
C THR A 205 -2.89 -34.28 -24.40
N ASP A 206 -1.74 -34.91 -24.56
CA ASP A 206 -1.43 -35.64 -25.78
C ASP A 206 -2.41 -36.80 -25.97
N PRO A 207 -3.17 -36.87 -27.07
CA PRO A 207 -4.20 -37.89 -27.29
C PRO A 207 -3.64 -39.29 -27.45
N GLN A 208 -2.34 -39.45 -27.75
CA GLN A 208 -1.72 -40.78 -27.93
C GLN A 208 -1.13 -41.34 -26.65
N SER A 209 -0.46 -40.51 -25.86
CA SER A 209 0.24 -40.94 -24.64
C SER A 209 -0.52 -40.65 -23.35
N GLY A 210 -1.58 -39.83 -23.38
CA GLY A 210 -2.31 -39.37 -22.21
C GLY A 210 -1.49 -38.42 -21.29
N ARG A 211 -0.32 -37.97 -21.72
CA ARG A 211 0.55 -37.09 -20.92
C ARG A 211 0.19 -35.63 -21.13
N ASN A 212 0.32 -34.86 -20.06
CA ASN A 212 0.16 -33.42 -20.15
C ASN A 212 1.25 -32.77 -20.99
N VAL A 213 0.85 -31.94 -21.96
CA VAL A 213 1.76 -31.11 -22.75
C VAL A 213 1.92 -29.78 -22.01
N LEU A 214 3.12 -29.50 -21.54
CA LEU A 214 3.46 -28.33 -20.77
C LEU A 214 4.38 -27.42 -21.56
N VAL A 215 4.12 -26.11 -21.52
CA VAL A 215 5.09 -25.09 -21.93
C VAL A 215 5.77 -24.56 -20.69
N LYS A 216 7.09 -24.57 -20.69
CA LYS A 216 7.93 -23.99 -19.65
C LYS A 216 8.44 -22.66 -20.16
N ILE A 217 8.17 -21.59 -19.42
CA ILE A 217 8.74 -20.27 -19.66
C ILE A 217 10.11 -20.28 -18.97
N GLY A 218 11.16 -20.20 -19.78
CA GLY A 218 12.55 -20.18 -19.31
C GLY A 218 13.00 -18.82 -18.85
#